data_96b64d096a9a7d84c55bc86197c1504a
#
_entry.id   96b64d096a9a7d84c55bc86197c1504a
#
_cell.length_a   1.000
_cell.length_b   1.000
_cell.length_c   1.000
_cell.angle_alpha   90.00
_cell.angle_beta   90.00
_cell.angle_gamma   90.00
#
_symmetry.space_group_name_H-M   'P 1'
#
loop_
_entity.id
_entity.type
_entity.pdbx_description
1 polymer ?
#
loop_
_entity_poly.entity_id
_entity_poly.type
_entity_poly.pdbx_seq_one_letter_code
_entity_poly.pdbx_strand_id
1 'polypeptide(L)'
;MINVARGGSLVQDMSAPHTHHVETLMIEKPELLGLTNPAVEASCYHHQCVDQLGRGLEVLGRAEAGHVEAFAVEAKAWSAAVQWHPEDNFDSAVENLQIFKKLVAEAQLFALK
;
A
#
# COMPACT_ATOMS: atom_id res chain seq x y z
N MET A 1 -4.65 9.59 4.23
CA MET A 1 -4.04 10.92 4.45
C MET A 1 -3.23 11.41 3.24
N ILE A 2 -2.28 10.64 2.74
CA ILE A 2 -1.44 11.07 1.59
C ILE A 2 -2.30 11.43 0.38
N ASN A 3 -3.31 10.62 0.08
CA ASN A 3 -4.19 10.85 -1.05
C ASN A 3 -4.90 12.21 -0.94
N VAL A 4 -5.44 12.51 0.23
CA VAL A 4 -6.13 13.78 0.47
C VAL A 4 -5.16 14.96 0.40
N ALA A 5 -3.95 14.80 0.95
CA ALA A 5 -2.92 15.83 0.90
C ALA A 5 -2.50 16.16 -0.54
N ARG A 6 -2.64 15.21 -1.46
CA ARG A 6 -2.34 15.39 -2.88
C ARG A 6 -3.57 15.77 -3.71
N GLY A 7 -4.67 16.12 -3.06
CA GLY A 7 -5.87 16.60 -3.73
C GLY A 7 -6.88 15.52 -4.09
N GLY A 8 -6.67 14.31 -3.64
CA GLY A 8 -7.62 13.22 -3.84
C GLY A 8 -8.74 13.23 -2.81
N SER A 9 -9.66 12.28 -2.95
CA SER A 9 -10.82 12.15 -2.08
C SER A 9 -10.99 10.71 -1.58
N LEU A 10 -11.84 10.56 -0.57
CA LEU A 10 -12.11 9.26 0.05
C LEU A 10 -13.59 8.91 -0.07
N VAL A 11 -13.87 7.61 -0.19
CA VAL A 11 -15.18 7.05 0.16
C VAL A 11 -15.20 6.98 1.68
N GLN A 12 -16.04 7.77 2.34
CA GLN A 12 -16.04 7.90 3.79
C GLN A 12 -16.52 6.65 4.51
N ASP A 13 -17.41 5.89 3.86
CA ASP A 13 -17.97 4.68 4.45
C ASP A 13 -18.27 3.69 3.34
N MET A 14 -17.49 2.62 3.27
CA MET A 14 -17.65 1.59 2.26
C MET A 14 -18.93 0.80 2.53
N SER A 15 -19.68 0.48 1.47
CA SER A 15 -20.89 -0.35 1.59
C SER A 15 -20.56 -1.77 2.04
N ALA A 16 -19.35 -2.26 1.73
CA ALA A 16 -18.83 -3.54 2.19
C ALA A 16 -17.46 -3.29 2.83
N PRO A 17 -17.39 -2.92 4.11
CA PRO A 17 -16.12 -2.59 4.77
C PRO A 17 -15.17 -3.77 4.80
N HIS A 18 -13.88 -3.48 4.61
CA HIS A 18 -12.78 -4.45 4.76
C HIS A 18 -12.39 -4.58 6.22
N THR A 19 -13.25 -5.23 7.03
CA THR A 19 -12.97 -5.43 8.45
C THR A 19 -12.62 -6.89 8.71
N HIS A 20 -11.50 -7.13 9.43
CA HIS A 20 -11.02 -8.48 9.78
C HIS A 20 -10.97 -9.41 8.56
N HIS A 21 -10.48 -8.90 7.44
CA HIS A 21 -10.47 -9.58 6.17
C HIS A 21 -9.04 -9.78 5.70
N VAL A 22 -8.72 -11.00 5.27
CA VAL A 22 -7.44 -11.31 4.64
C VAL A 22 -7.71 -11.69 3.20
N GLU A 23 -7.04 -11.01 2.27
CA GLU A 23 -7.15 -11.36 0.85
C GLU A 23 -5.79 -11.31 0.18
N THR A 24 -5.66 -12.01 -0.94
CA THR A 24 -4.47 -11.97 -1.77
C THR A 24 -4.60 -10.82 -2.75
N LEU A 25 -3.65 -9.88 -2.69
CA LEU A 25 -3.56 -8.77 -3.63
C LEU A 25 -2.49 -9.05 -4.67
N MET A 26 -2.75 -8.65 -5.90
CA MET A 26 -1.74 -8.67 -6.96
C MET A 26 -1.18 -7.27 -7.12
N ILE A 27 0.12 -7.12 -6.91
CA ILE A 27 0.80 -5.83 -6.94
C ILE A 27 1.44 -5.64 -8.31
N GLU A 28 1.13 -4.52 -8.94
CA GLU A 28 1.84 -4.06 -10.14
C GLU A 28 3.16 -3.43 -9.70
N LYS A 29 4.23 -3.69 -10.43
CA LYS A 29 5.57 -3.21 -10.10
C LYS A 29 5.97 -3.55 -8.66
N PRO A 30 5.97 -4.84 -8.30
CA PRO A 30 6.26 -5.26 -6.92
C PRO A 30 7.61 -4.78 -6.42
N GLU A 31 8.58 -4.56 -7.30
CA GLU A 31 9.89 -4.02 -6.96
C GLU A 31 9.83 -2.65 -6.26
N LEU A 32 8.79 -1.86 -6.51
CA LEU A 32 8.62 -0.58 -5.84
C LEU A 32 8.28 -0.73 -4.36
N LEU A 33 7.75 -1.88 -3.98
CA LEU A 33 7.49 -2.21 -2.56
C LEU A 33 8.54 -3.17 -1.99
N GLY A 34 9.58 -3.49 -2.76
CA GLY A 34 10.63 -4.42 -2.35
C GLY A 34 10.21 -5.88 -2.38
N LEU A 35 9.14 -6.19 -3.11
CA LEU A 35 8.59 -7.53 -3.17
C LEU A 35 9.28 -8.36 -4.26
N THR A 36 9.59 -9.62 -3.94
CA THR A 36 10.10 -10.60 -4.91
C THR A 36 8.97 -11.34 -5.62
N ASN A 37 7.77 -11.31 -5.04
CA ASN A 37 6.57 -11.95 -5.57
C ASN A 37 5.46 -10.91 -5.65
N PRO A 38 4.71 -10.80 -6.75
CA PRO A 38 3.64 -9.82 -6.87
C PRO A 38 2.40 -10.13 -6.01
N ALA A 39 2.25 -11.36 -5.53
CA ALA A 39 1.11 -11.74 -4.69
C ALA A 39 1.40 -11.43 -3.22
N VAL A 40 0.52 -10.72 -2.55
CA VAL A 40 0.66 -10.36 -1.13
C VAL A 40 -0.62 -10.74 -0.40
N GLU A 41 -0.48 -11.41 0.74
CA GLU A 41 -1.60 -11.64 1.64
C GLU A 41 -1.76 -10.41 2.54
N ALA A 42 -2.87 -9.72 2.38
CA ALA A 42 -3.13 -8.45 3.02
C ALA A 42 -4.17 -8.60 4.13
N SER A 43 -3.79 -8.20 5.34
CA SER A 43 -4.72 -8.12 6.48
C SER A 43 -5.40 -6.75 6.46
N CYS A 44 -6.68 -6.72 6.17
CA CYS A 44 -7.45 -5.50 5.99
C CYS A 44 -8.50 -5.32 7.07
N TYR A 45 -8.58 -4.12 7.63
CA TYR A 45 -9.68 -3.74 8.52
C TYR A 45 -9.88 -2.23 8.45
N HIS A 46 -10.55 -1.80 7.38
CA HIS A 46 -10.88 -0.39 7.17
C HIS A 46 -12.27 -0.24 6.55
N HIS A 47 -12.89 0.91 6.79
CA HIS A 47 -14.22 1.22 6.25
C HIS A 47 -14.18 2.39 5.25
N GLN A 48 -13.01 3.00 5.09
CA GLN A 48 -12.78 4.08 4.12
C GLN A 48 -11.82 3.58 3.05
N CYS A 49 -11.92 4.13 1.86
CA CYS A 49 -10.98 3.82 0.79
C CYS A 49 -10.79 5.05 -0.10
N VAL A 50 -9.79 4.96 -0.99
CA VAL A 50 -9.54 6.03 -1.97
C VAL A 50 -10.70 6.08 -2.97
N ASP A 51 -11.21 7.28 -3.21
CA ASP A 51 -12.19 7.57 -4.26
C ASP A 51 -11.48 8.14 -5.48
N GLN A 52 -11.13 9.43 -5.45
CA GLN A 52 -10.33 10.06 -6.51
C GLN A 52 -8.86 10.06 -6.10
N LEU A 53 -8.00 9.56 -6.98
CA LEU A 53 -6.57 9.51 -6.73
C LEU A 53 -5.96 10.92 -6.83
N GLY A 54 -5.13 11.28 -5.85
CA GLY A 54 -4.45 12.57 -5.83
C GLY A 54 -3.32 12.66 -6.85
N ARG A 55 -2.73 13.84 -6.97
CA ARG A 55 -1.64 14.11 -7.92
C ARG A 55 -0.35 13.41 -7.51
N GLY A 56 0.38 12.89 -8.51
CA GLY A 56 1.66 12.25 -8.28
C GLY A 56 1.58 10.90 -7.59
N LEU A 57 0.42 10.24 -7.66
CA LEU A 57 0.20 8.92 -7.10
C LEU A 57 -0.06 7.93 -8.24
N GLU A 58 0.55 6.75 -8.13
CA GLU A 58 0.38 5.67 -9.10
C GLU A 58 -0.13 4.42 -8.38
N VAL A 59 -1.25 3.88 -8.82
CA VAL A 59 -1.83 2.67 -8.21
C VAL A 59 -0.88 1.49 -8.41
N LEU A 60 -0.57 0.80 -7.33
CA LEU A 60 0.24 -0.43 -7.34
C LEU A 60 -0.60 -1.67 -7.05
N GLY A 61 -1.71 -1.54 -6.35
CA GLY A 61 -2.54 -2.70 -6.02
C GLY A 61 -3.97 -2.30 -5.72
N ARG A 62 -4.89 -3.19 -6.10
CA ARG A 62 -6.31 -3.04 -5.81
C ARG A 62 -6.83 -4.29 -5.13
N ALA A 63 -7.82 -4.12 -4.27
CA ALA A 63 -8.57 -5.23 -3.70
C ALA A 63 -9.43 -5.87 -4.78
N GLU A 64 -9.90 -7.09 -4.53
CA GLU A 64 -10.81 -7.79 -5.42
C GLU A 64 -12.06 -6.95 -5.71
N ALA A 65 -12.55 -6.21 -4.72
CA ALA A 65 -13.69 -5.31 -4.88
C ALA A 65 -13.38 -4.06 -5.72
N GLY A 66 -12.11 -3.81 -6.07
CA GLY A 66 -11.70 -2.76 -6.99
C GLY A 66 -11.11 -1.51 -6.35
N HIS A 67 -11.24 -1.32 -5.03
CA HIS A 67 -10.67 -0.13 -4.39
C HIS A 67 -9.13 -0.23 -4.27
N VAL A 68 -8.48 0.93 -4.21
CA VAL A 68 -7.02 1.01 -4.13
C VAL A 68 -6.53 0.57 -2.76
N GLU A 69 -5.55 -0.34 -2.73
CA GLU A 69 -4.90 -0.83 -1.52
C GLU A 69 -3.44 -0.39 -1.40
N ALA A 70 -2.82 -0.02 -2.52
CA ALA A 70 -1.44 0.44 -2.52
C ALA A 70 -1.19 1.44 -3.65
N PHE A 71 -0.33 2.43 -3.39
CA PHE A 71 0.13 3.34 -4.45
C PHE A 71 1.56 3.81 -4.19
N ALA A 72 2.26 4.13 -5.29
CA ALA A 72 3.54 4.81 -5.23
C ALA A 72 3.32 6.32 -5.17
N VAL A 73 4.22 7.03 -4.51
CA VAL A 73 4.14 8.47 -4.32
C VAL A 73 5.33 9.13 -5.02
N GLU A 74 5.07 10.06 -5.93
CA GLU A 74 6.11 10.88 -6.53
C GLU A 74 6.66 11.84 -5.48
N ALA A 75 7.93 11.67 -5.12
CA ALA A 75 8.60 12.45 -4.09
C ALA A 75 10.12 12.39 -4.29
N LYS A 76 10.86 13.23 -3.54
CA LYS A 76 12.34 13.26 -3.61
C LYS A 76 12.96 11.97 -3.10
N ALA A 77 12.32 11.34 -2.11
CA ALA A 77 12.74 10.05 -1.58
C ALA A 77 11.73 8.98 -2.00
N TRP A 78 12.16 7.72 -1.95
CA TRP A 78 11.23 6.61 -2.15
C TRP A 78 10.04 6.74 -1.19
N SER A 79 8.85 6.67 -1.74
CA SER A 79 7.62 6.81 -0.95
C SER A 79 6.53 5.92 -1.54
N ALA A 80 5.86 5.21 -0.67
CA ALA A 80 4.75 4.35 -1.03
C ALA A 80 3.76 4.29 0.11
N ALA A 81 2.54 3.88 -0.19
CA ALA A 81 1.49 3.75 0.81
C ALA A 81 0.71 2.48 0.57
N VAL A 82 0.32 1.85 1.67
CA VAL A 82 -0.54 0.67 1.64
C VAL A 82 -1.72 0.91 2.59
N GLN A 83 -2.88 0.37 2.23
CA GLN A 83 -4.10 0.50 3.03
C GLN A 83 -4.21 -0.62 4.07
N TRP A 84 -3.71 -1.82 3.75
CA TRP A 84 -3.73 -2.96 4.67
C TRP A 84 -2.68 -2.80 5.78
N HIS A 85 -2.66 -3.75 6.70
CA HIS A 85 -1.74 -3.75 7.85
C HIS A 85 -0.66 -4.81 7.69
N PRO A 86 0.48 -4.50 7.06
CA PRO A 86 1.55 -5.48 6.87
C PRO A 86 2.19 -5.93 8.19
N GLU A 87 2.07 -5.16 9.27
CA GLU A 87 2.57 -5.51 10.59
C GLU A 87 1.81 -6.66 11.25
N ASP A 88 0.60 -6.98 10.76
CA ASP A 88 -0.22 -8.02 11.38
C ASP A 88 0.27 -9.44 11.09
N ASN A 89 0.78 -9.67 9.87
CA ASN A 89 1.10 -11.03 9.42
C ASN A 89 2.49 -11.13 8.75
N PHE A 90 3.42 -10.27 9.12
CA PHE A 90 4.77 -10.28 8.54
C PHE A 90 5.52 -11.59 8.81
N ASP A 91 5.16 -12.32 9.85
CA ASP A 91 5.80 -13.56 10.24
C ASP A 91 5.28 -14.79 9.46
N SER A 92 4.03 -14.73 9.01
CA SER A 92 3.42 -15.81 8.20
C SER A 92 3.39 -15.48 6.71
N ALA A 93 3.36 -14.20 6.35
CA ALA A 93 3.39 -13.72 4.97
C ALA A 93 4.64 -12.85 4.78
N VAL A 94 5.72 -13.47 4.33
CA VAL A 94 7.07 -12.86 4.24
C VAL A 94 7.07 -11.60 3.35
N GLU A 95 6.17 -11.51 2.39
CA GLU A 95 6.02 -10.35 1.52
C GLU A 95 5.80 -9.07 2.34
N ASN A 96 5.03 -9.17 3.43
CA ASN A 96 4.78 -8.02 4.30
C ASN A 96 6.04 -7.56 5.03
N LEU A 97 6.91 -8.48 5.41
CA LEU A 97 8.22 -8.13 5.99
C LEU A 97 9.12 -7.45 4.95
N GLN A 98 9.06 -7.87 3.70
CA GLN A 98 9.87 -7.28 2.63
C GLN A 98 9.59 -5.79 2.45
N ILE A 99 8.35 -5.35 2.66
CA ILE A 99 7.98 -3.93 2.56
C ILE A 99 8.76 -3.11 3.60
N PHE A 100 8.83 -3.60 4.84
CA PHE A 100 9.60 -2.92 5.90
C PHE A 100 11.10 -2.92 5.60
N LYS A 101 11.62 -4.02 5.06
CA LYS A 101 13.03 -4.09 4.65
C LYS A 101 13.35 -3.08 3.54
N LYS A 102 12.42 -2.92 2.60
CA LYS A 102 12.55 -1.92 1.54
C LYS A 102 12.63 -0.51 2.13
N LEU A 103 11.77 -0.19 3.08
CA LEU A 103 11.79 1.11 3.76
C LEU A 103 13.14 1.38 4.41
N VAL A 104 13.69 0.41 5.13
CA VAL A 104 15.00 0.54 5.80
C VAL A 104 16.11 0.75 4.76
N ALA A 105 16.12 -0.05 3.70
CA ALA A 105 17.13 0.05 2.65
C ALA A 105 17.10 1.43 1.96
N GLU A 106 15.93 1.93 1.64
CA GLU A 106 15.75 3.24 1.01
C GLU A 106 16.13 4.38 1.94
N ALA A 107 15.82 4.25 3.23
CA ALA A 107 16.21 5.23 4.24
C ALA A 107 17.74 5.32 4.35
N GLN A 108 18.44 4.19 4.31
CA GLN A 108 19.91 4.16 4.33
C GLN A 108 20.50 4.83 3.09
N LEU A 109 19.95 4.54 1.90
CA LEU A 109 20.41 5.17 0.66
C LEU A 109 20.17 6.67 0.67
N PHE A 110 19.04 7.11 1.18
CA PHE A 110 18.72 8.54 1.28
C PHE A 110 19.67 9.26 2.22
N ALA A 111 20.03 8.64 3.33
CA ALA A 111 20.96 9.23 4.32
C ALA A 111 22.39 9.40 3.78
N LEU A 112 22.77 8.65 2.73
CA LEU A 112 24.10 8.72 2.12
C LEU A 112 24.24 9.83 1.06
N LYS A 113 23.14 10.51 0.73
CA LYS A 113 23.14 11.55 -0.32
C LYS A 113 23.51 12.94 0.20
#